data_1dac71f6d4567abb311f20436d7af028
#
_entry.id   1dac71f6d4567abb311f20436d7af028
#
_cell.length_a   1.000
_cell.length_b   1.000
_cell.length_c   1.000
_cell.angle_alpha   90.00
_cell.angle_beta   90.00
_cell.angle_gamma   90.00
#
_symmetry.space_group_name_H-M   'P 1'
#
loop_
_entity.id
_entity.type
_entity.pdbx_description
1 polymer ?
#
loop_
_entity_poly.entity_id
_entity_poly.type
_entity_poly.pdbx_seq_one_letter_code
_entity_poly.pdbx_strand_id
1 'polypeptide(L)'
;MKYYIGSLLVAACAAASDVHKTLEQYCFENGFAVESYSIVTEDGYVSEMYRIPGLLSEVGQKIKKPVVLLQHGLMADMMFWVVNTPDKATAFTLVREGYDVWLGNNRGNRFARGHTHLSVHEQSYWEFTFLDMGTKD
;
A
#
# COMPACT_ATOMS: atom_id res chain seq x y z
N MET A 1 -30.13 -37.87 -17.80
CA MET A 1 -29.40 -37.31 -16.65
C MET A 1 -28.00 -36.94 -17.14
N LYS A 2 -27.83 -35.70 -17.57
CA LYS A 2 -26.60 -35.21 -18.19
C LYS A 2 -26.26 -33.80 -17.66
N TYR A 3 -25.02 -33.67 -17.13
CA TYR A 3 -24.16 -32.48 -17.09
C TYR A 3 -24.51 -31.33 -16.18
N TYR A 4 -23.93 -31.37 -14.96
CA TYR A 4 -23.59 -30.17 -14.15
C TYR A 4 -22.25 -30.36 -13.42
N ILE A 5 -21.16 -30.63 -14.17
CA ILE A 5 -19.80 -30.70 -13.59
C ILE A 5 -18.92 -29.52 -14.06
N GLY A 6 -19.36 -28.74 -15.05
CA GLY A 6 -18.55 -27.68 -15.66
C GLY A 6 -18.50 -26.34 -14.94
N SER A 7 -19.42 -26.06 -14.00
CA SER A 7 -19.58 -24.72 -13.42
C SER A 7 -18.84 -24.51 -12.09
N LEU A 8 -18.37 -25.56 -11.43
CA LEU A 8 -17.68 -25.43 -10.14
C LEU A 8 -16.18 -25.10 -10.26
N LEU A 9 -15.56 -25.41 -11.38
CA LEU A 9 -14.11 -25.19 -11.58
C LEU A 9 -13.73 -23.76 -11.93
N VAL A 10 -14.66 -22.92 -12.40
CA VAL A 10 -14.39 -21.53 -12.77
C VAL A 10 -14.38 -20.60 -11.56
N ALA A 11 -15.13 -20.93 -10.49
CA ALA A 11 -15.19 -20.11 -9.29
C ALA A 11 -13.91 -20.21 -8.40
N ALA A 12 -13.18 -21.33 -8.47
CA ALA A 12 -11.98 -21.55 -7.66
C ALA A 12 -10.74 -20.76 -8.19
N CYS A 13 -10.70 -20.41 -9.49
CA CYS A 13 -9.60 -19.63 -10.06
C CYS A 13 -9.69 -18.12 -9.77
N ALA A 14 -10.87 -17.58 -9.47
CA ALA A 14 -11.03 -16.15 -9.19
C ALA A 14 -10.51 -15.73 -7.80
N ALA A 15 -10.49 -16.64 -6.82
CA ALA A 15 -10.04 -16.34 -5.46
C ALA A 15 -8.50 -16.30 -5.30
N ALA A 16 -7.74 -16.83 -6.25
CA ALA A 16 -6.28 -16.85 -6.19
C ALA A 16 -5.60 -15.60 -6.78
N SER A 17 -6.37 -14.67 -7.35
CA SER A 17 -5.82 -13.54 -8.15
C SER A 17 -5.33 -12.35 -7.32
N ASP A 18 -5.73 -12.21 -6.05
CA ASP A 18 -5.43 -11.00 -5.26
C ASP A 18 -3.99 -10.97 -4.72
N VAL A 19 -3.37 -12.14 -4.57
CA VAL A 19 -2.00 -12.25 -4.00
C VAL A 19 -0.94 -11.57 -4.87
N HIS A 20 -1.20 -11.39 -6.15
CA HIS A 20 -0.26 -10.80 -7.11
C HIS A 20 -0.63 -9.38 -7.55
N LYS A 21 -1.70 -8.80 -7.00
CA LYS A 21 -2.12 -7.44 -7.35
C LYS A 21 -1.20 -6.41 -6.73
N THR A 22 -0.91 -5.35 -7.48
CA THR A 22 -0.33 -4.13 -6.89
C THR A 22 -1.39 -3.39 -6.07
N LEU A 23 -0.95 -2.47 -5.20
CA LEU A 23 -1.89 -1.64 -4.45
C LEU A 23 -2.82 -0.86 -5.38
N GLU A 24 -2.27 -0.34 -6.49
CA GLU A 24 -3.04 0.44 -7.47
C GLU A 24 -4.15 -0.40 -8.10
N GLN A 25 -3.83 -1.62 -8.52
CA GLN A 25 -4.82 -2.54 -9.06
C GLN A 25 -5.91 -2.86 -8.04
N TYR A 26 -5.50 -3.15 -6.80
CA TYR A 26 -6.42 -3.49 -5.74
C TYR A 26 -7.32 -2.31 -5.35
N CYS A 27 -6.78 -1.10 -5.26
CA CYS A 27 -7.56 0.12 -5.03
C CYS A 27 -8.55 0.37 -6.16
N PHE A 28 -8.08 0.34 -7.42
CA PHE A 28 -8.92 0.60 -8.59
C PHE A 28 -10.11 -0.34 -8.69
N GLU A 29 -9.88 -1.65 -8.54
CA GLU A 29 -10.94 -2.67 -8.60
C GLU A 29 -11.99 -2.51 -7.49
N ASN A 30 -11.59 -1.90 -6.36
CA ASN A 30 -12.48 -1.67 -5.22
C ASN A 30 -13.05 -0.24 -5.15
N GLY A 31 -12.85 0.54 -6.22
CA GLY A 31 -13.46 1.87 -6.37
C GLY A 31 -12.72 3.00 -5.66
N PHE A 32 -11.44 2.81 -5.31
CA PHE A 32 -10.60 3.81 -4.65
C PHE A 32 -9.59 4.44 -5.62
N ALA A 33 -9.41 5.75 -5.52
CA ALA A 33 -8.29 6.45 -6.15
C ALA A 33 -7.02 6.19 -5.35
N VAL A 34 -5.86 6.13 -6.03
CA VAL A 34 -4.55 5.98 -5.38
C VAL A 34 -3.51 6.78 -6.14
N GLU A 35 -2.56 7.33 -5.40
CA GLU A 35 -1.41 8.07 -5.89
C GLU A 35 -0.15 7.49 -5.22
N SER A 36 0.98 7.48 -5.93
CA SER A 36 2.27 7.06 -5.38
C SER A 36 3.28 8.21 -5.42
N TYR A 37 4.13 8.29 -4.41
CA TYR A 37 5.15 9.30 -4.25
C TYR A 37 6.46 8.64 -3.84
N SER A 38 7.53 8.96 -4.54
CA SER A 38 8.88 8.57 -4.13
C SER A 38 9.44 9.63 -3.18
N ILE A 39 9.82 9.21 -1.99
CA ILE A 39 10.39 10.07 -0.94
C ILE A 39 11.85 9.73 -0.77
N VAL A 40 12.70 10.75 -0.74
CA VAL A 40 14.13 10.60 -0.46
C VAL A 40 14.43 11.21 0.89
N THR A 41 14.94 10.40 1.81
CA THR A 41 15.33 10.87 3.16
C THR A 41 16.65 11.67 3.09
N GLU A 42 16.95 12.45 4.14
CA GLU A 42 18.19 13.26 4.20
C GLU A 42 19.47 12.43 4.12
N ASP A 43 19.42 11.16 4.56
CA ASP A 43 20.53 10.21 4.50
C ASP A 43 20.48 9.29 3.26
N GLY A 44 19.61 9.59 2.29
CA GLY A 44 19.64 9.04 0.95
C GLY A 44 18.78 7.81 0.71
N TYR A 45 18.02 7.31 1.69
CA TYR A 45 17.07 6.21 1.47
C TYR A 45 15.89 6.66 0.62
N VAL A 46 15.44 5.79 -0.27
CA VAL A 46 14.30 6.04 -1.16
C VAL A 46 13.17 5.10 -0.80
N SER A 47 12.04 5.66 -0.42
CA SER A 47 10.83 4.95 -0.02
C SER A 47 9.66 5.35 -0.90
N GLU A 48 8.76 4.41 -1.19
CA GLU A 48 7.47 4.69 -1.81
C GLU A 48 6.43 4.98 -0.73
N MET A 49 5.77 6.13 -0.84
CA MET A 49 4.61 6.50 -0.04
C MET A 49 3.37 6.49 -0.92
N TYR A 50 2.28 5.99 -0.42
CA TYR A 50 1.02 5.92 -1.17
C TYR A 50 -0.07 6.76 -0.49
N ARG A 51 -0.93 7.35 -1.32
CA ARG A 51 -2.07 8.14 -0.88
C ARG A 51 -3.34 7.59 -1.49
N ILE A 52 -4.37 7.42 -0.68
CA ILE A 52 -5.72 7.08 -1.11
C ILE A 52 -6.61 8.29 -0.79
N PRO A 53 -6.71 9.28 -1.70
CA PRO A 53 -7.37 10.57 -1.44
C PRO A 53 -8.89 10.45 -1.35
N GLY A 54 -9.46 9.34 -1.85
CA GLY A 54 -10.89 9.16 -1.89
C GLY A 54 -11.36 8.06 -2.80
N LEU A 55 -12.65 8.08 -3.12
CA LEU A 55 -13.26 7.18 -4.08
C LEU A 55 -12.94 7.61 -5.52
N LEU A 56 -12.99 6.68 -6.47
CA LEU A 56 -12.84 6.99 -7.91
C LEU A 56 -13.90 8.01 -8.39
N SER A 57 -15.11 7.98 -7.82
CA SER A 57 -16.18 8.94 -8.11
C SER A 57 -15.89 10.37 -7.66
N GLU A 58 -14.91 10.57 -6.79
CA GLU A 58 -14.50 11.88 -6.28
C GLU A 58 -13.32 12.48 -7.04
N VAL A 59 -12.72 11.74 -7.97
CA VAL A 59 -11.57 12.21 -8.76
C VAL A 59 -11.93 13.49 -9.51
N GLY A 60 -11.07 14.50 -9.40
CA GLY A 60 -11.29 15.83 -9.98
C GLY A 60 -12.11 16.78 -9.12
N GLN A 61 -12.71 16.32 -8.03
CA GLN A 61 -13.43 17.18 -7.08
C GLN A 61 -12.46 17.78 -6.04
N LYS A 62 -12.67 19.06 -5.69
CA LYS A 62 -11.88 19.73 -4.65
C LYS A 62 -12.53 19.56 -3.27
N ILE A 63 -12.48 18.34 -2.75
CA ILE A 63 -13.02 18.03 -1.42
C ILE A 63 -11.87 18.15 -0.42
N LYS A 64 -12.03 19.00 0.60
CA LYS A 64 -11.07 19.09 1.69
C LYS A 64 -11.37 18.00 2.72
N LYS A 65 -10.43 17.10 2.92
CA LYS A 65 -10.51 15.97 3.87
C LYS A 65 -9.44 16.09 4.94
N PRO A 66 -9.72 15.66 6.17
CA PRO A 66 -8.67 15.51 7.19
C PRO A 66 -7.70 14.41 6.75
N VAL A 67 -6.40 14.65 7.00
CA VAL A 67 -5.32 13.73 6.62
C VAL A 67 -5.06 12.74 7.75
N VAL A 68 -4.88 11.48 7.40
CA VAL A 68 -4.42 10.41 8.29
C VAL A 68 -3.21 9.72 7.68
N LEU A 69 -2.11 9.64 8.43
CA LEU A 69 -0.96 8.82 8.08
C LEU A 69 -1.05 7.48 8.81
N LEU A 70 -0.96 6.39 8.09
CA LEU A 70 -0.89 5.03 8.58
C LEU A 70 0.53 4.49 8.39
N GLN A 71 1.27 4.39 9.49
CA GLN A 71 2.62 3.83 9.51
C GLN A 71 2.57 2.40 10.05
N HIS A 72 3.18 1.46 9.33
CA HIS A 72 3.24 0.06 9.72
C HIS A 72 4.26 -0.19 10.84
N GLY A 73 4.13 -1.32 11.53
CA GLY A 73 5.09 -1.77 12.54
C GLY A 73 6.33 -2.43 11.94
N LEU A 74 7.29 -2.79 12.81
CA LEU A 74 8.52 -3.47 12.42
C LEU A 74 8.21 -4.76 11.64
N MET A 75 9.00 -5.04 10.59
CA MET A 75 8.88 -6.18 9.67
C MET A 75 7.57 -6.26 8.87
N ALA A 76 6.81 -5.19 8.81
CA ALA A 76 5.64 -5.05 7.96
C ALA A 76 5.89 -4.07 6.82
N ASP A 77 4.87 -3.80 6.03
CA ASP A 77 4.81 -2.78 5.00
C ASP A 77 3.40 -2.16 4.94
N MET A 78 3.21 -1.18 4.08
CA MET A 78 1.93 -0.47 3.92
C MET A 78 0.75 -1.39 3.61
N MET A 79 0.98 -2.56 2.97
CA MET A 79 -0.10 -3.50 2.65
C MET A 79 -0.82 -4.03 3.88
N PHE A 80 -0.21 -3.95 5.07
CA PHE A 80 -0.86 -4.29 6.34
C PHE A 80 -2.21 -3.59 6.53
N TRP A 81 -2.34 -2.37 6.02
CA TRP A 81 -3.54 -1.54 6.17
C TRP A 81 -4.65 -1.85 5.15
N VAL A 82 -4.32 -2.62 4.09
CA VAL A 82 -5.24 -2.96 3.00
C VAL A 82 -5.43 -4.47 2.79
N VAL A 83 -4.69 -5.33 3.51
CA VAL A 83 -4.69 -6.79 3.33
C VAL A 83 -6.01 -7.47 3.66
N ASN A 84 -6.87 -6.84 4.42
CA ASN A 84 -8.19 -7.38 4.77
C ASN A 84 -9.17 -7.17 3.61
N THR A 85 -10.37 -7.78 3.71
CA THR A 85 -11.43 -7.53 2.72
C THR A 85 -11.74 -6.03 2.61
N PRO A 86 -12.13 -5.53 1.44
CA PRO A 86 -12.30 -4.09 1.22
C PRO A 86 -13.28 -3.39 2.17
N ASP A 87 -14.26 -4.14 2.71
CA ASP A 87 -15.22 -3.66 3.70
C ASP A 87 -14.63 -3.52 5.12
N LYS A 88 -13.49 -4.18 5.41
CA LYS A 88 -12.87 -4.25 6.75
C LYS A 88 -11.47 -3.67 6.80
N ALA A 89 -10.81 -3.46 5.66
CA ALA A 89 -9.48 -2.90 5.60
C ALA A 89 -9.46 -1.49 6.20
N THR A 90 -8.56 -1.24 7.15
CA THR A 90 -8.49 0.02 7.90
C THR A 90 -8.36 1.23 6.97
N ALA A 91 -7.46 1.17 5.99
CA ALA A 91 -7.28 2.26 5.04
C ALA A 91 -8.58 2.59 4.28
N PHE A 92 -9.26 1.58 3.76
CA PHE A 92 -10.49 1.79 2.99
C PHE A 92 -11.67 2.24 3.85
N THR A 93 -11.75 1.78 5.08
CA THR A 93 -12.75 2.26 6.05
C THR A 93 -12.56 3.74 6.32
N LEU A 94 -11.33 4.19 6.60
CA LEU A 94 -11.03 5.61 6.80
C LEU A 94 -11.35 6.47 5.57
N VAL A 95 -11.05 5.98 4.37
CA VAL A 95 -11.41 6.69 3.12
C VAL A 95 -12.91 6.87 2.99
N ARG A 96 -13.72 5.84 3.30
CA ARG A 96 -15.20 5.93 3.29
C ARG A 96 -15.74 6.90 4.34
N GLU A 97 -15.04 7.00 5.48
CA GLU A 97 -15.36 7.97 6.54
C GLU A 97 -14.89 9.41 6.20
N GLY A 98 -14.38 9.62 4.99
CA GLY A 98 -14.05 10.95 4.48
C GLY A 98 -12.64 11.44 4.80
N TYR A 99 -11.71 10.56 5.14
CA TYR A 99 -10.29 10.90 5.34
C TYR A 99 -9.49 10.81 4.05
N ASP A 100 -8.44 11.62 3.97
CA ASP A 100 -7.34 11.53 3.00
C ASP A 100 -6.25 10.67 3.64
N VAL A 101 -6.13 9.42 3.18
CA VAL A 101 -5.30 8.39 3.83
C VAL A 101 -3.95 8.27 3.15
N TRP A 102 -2.89 8.38 3.95
CA TRP A 102 -1.51 8.20 3.53
C TRP A 102 -0.92 6.94 4.15
N LEU A 103 -0.18 6.19 3.36
CA LEU A 103 0.44 4.92 3.73
C LEU A 103 1.95 5.06 3.62
N GLY A 104 2.64 5.07 4.76
CA GLY A 104 4.09 5.16 4.82
C GLY A 104 4.77 3.79 4.74
N ASN A 105 6.05 3.81 4.34
CA ASN A 105 6.93 2.64 4.35
C ASN A 105 8.26 2.99 4.99
N ASN A 106 8.72 2.16 5.92
CA ASN A 106 10.06 2.29 6.49
C ASN A 106 11.10 1.68 5.55
N ARG A 107 12.31 2.24 5.57
CA ARG A 107 13.48 1.72 4.83
C ARG A 107 13.67 0.22 5.02
N GLY A 108 14.12 -0.46 3.98
CA GLY A 108 14.44 -1.88 3.99
C GLY A 108 13.25 -2.82 3.72
N ASN A 109 12.00 -2.37 3.76
CA ASN A 109 10.88 -3.19 3.32
C ASN A 109 10.80 -3.24 1.77
N ARG A 110 9.91 -4.05 1.21
CA ARG A 110 9.84 -4.28 -0.25
C ARG A 110 9.48 -3.03 -1.08
N PHE A 111 8.92 -1.98 -0.47
CA PHE A 111 8.55 -0.71 -1.09
C PHE A 111 9.56 0.42 -0.80
N ALA A 112 10.62 0.13 -0.04
CA ALA A 112 11.58 1.11 0.43
C ALA A 112 13.01 0.52 0.41
N ARG A 113 13.43 -0.01 -0.73
CA ARG A 113 14.76 -0.61 -0.97
C ARG A 113 15.68 0.26 -1.81
N GLY A 114 15.25 1.47 -2.14
CA GLY A 114 16.08 2.42 -2.85
C GLY A 114 17.05 3.14 -1.94
N HIS A 115 18.18 3.58 -2.52
CA HIS A 115 19.13 4.50 -1.89
C HIS A 115 19.85 5.27 -2.99
N THR A 116 20.23 6.53 -2.73
CA THR A 116 20.90 7.40 -3.72
C THR A 116 22.30 6.91 -4.08
N HIS A 117 22.98 6.18 -3.20
CA HIS A 117 24.38 5.75 -3.36
C HIS A 117 24.65 4.29 -3.00
N LEU A 118 23.86 3.67 -2.12
CA LEU A 118 24.09 2.32 -1.62
C LEU A 118 23.20 1.30 -2.34
N SER A 119 23.68 0.08 -2.43
CA SER A 119 22.91 -1.06 -2.93
C SER A 119 22.36 -1.90 -1.78
N VAL A 120 21.16 -2.45 -1.92
CA VAL A 120 20.58 -3.43 -0.96
C VAL A 120 21.43 -4.69 -0.77
N HIS A 121 22.39 -4.93 -1.67
CA HIS A 121 23.31 -6.06 -1.59
C HIS A 121 24.57 -5.74 -0.78
N GLU A 122 24.76 -4.49 -0.37
CA GLU A 122 25.87 -4.03 0.44
C GLU A 122 25.48 -4.03 1.92
N GLN A 123 26.39 -4.43 2.79
CA GLN A 123 26.17 -4.42 4.24
C GLN A 123 25.86 -2.99 4.73
N SER A 124 26.56 -1.99 4.21
CA SER A 124 26.38 -0.57 4.56
C SER A 124 24.96 -0.05 4.34
N TYR A 125 24.20 -0.61 3.38
CA TYR A 125 22.78 -0.27 3.21
C TYR A 125 21.95 -0.63 4.45
N TRP A 126 22.29 -1.69 5.17
CA TRP A 126 21.54 -2.22 6.31
C TRP A 126 22.04 -1.71 7.67
N GLU A 127 23.02 -0.79 7.67
CA GLU A 127 23.56 -0.17 8.89
C GLU A 127 22.66 0.98 9.38
N PHE A 128 21.40 0.68 9.65
CA PHE A 128 20.44 1.58 10.25
C PHE A 128 19.71 0.91 11.42
N THR A 129 19.12 1.71 12.26
CA THR A 129 18.38 1.28 13.44
C THR A 129 16.90 1.66 13.32
N PHE A 130 16.07 1.14 14.22
CA PHE A 130 14.67 1.58 14.32
C PHE A 130 14.54 3.05 14.73
N LEU A 131 15.57 3.63 15.36
CA LEU A 131 15.60 5.06 15.64
C LEU A 131 15.70 5.87 14.35
N ASP A 132 16.53 5.41 13.40
CA ASP A 132 16.62 6.05 12.07
C ASP A 132 15.29 5.98 11.33
N MET A 133 14.58 4.83 11.40
CA MET A 133 13.23 4.69 10.84
C MET A 133 12.23 5.68 11.48
N GLY A 134 12.32 5.91 12.78
CA GLY A 134 11.40 6.80 13.49
C GLY A 134 11.72 8.29 13.35
N THR A 135 12.94 8.66 12.97
CA THR A 135 13.39 10.05 12.90
C THR A 135 13.61 10.57 11.49
N LYS A 136 13.76 9.67 10.50
CA LYS A 136 14.13 10.04 9.12
C LYS A 136 13.13 9.55 8.07
N ASP A 137 12.46 8.41 8.28
CA ASP A 137 11.44 7.90 7.39
C ASP A 137 10.08 8.52 7.70
#